data_bba57be35a975951610a433454c0fbbc
#
_entry.id   bba57be35a975951610a433454c0fbbc
#
_cell.length_a   1.000
_cell.length_b   1.000
_cell.length_c   1.000
_cell.angle_alpha   90.00
_cell.angle_beta   90.00
_cell.angle_gamma   90.00
#
_symmetry.space_group_name_H-M   'P 1'
#
loop_
_entity.id
_entity.type
_entity.pdbx_description
1 polymer ?
#
loop_
_entity_poly.entity_id
_entity_poly.type
_entity_poly.pdbx_seq_one_letter_code
_entity_poly.pdbx_strand_id
1 'polypeptide(L)'
;MNGLKSGKWDFDEEKANKAINFIENFCHHSEGRNDLLKLELWQKAIVSAIFGIMDKRTGYRQFREVFIVVARKNGKTLFAAAIAAYMAYIDGEYGAKVYFLAPKLDQADLVYDAFYQIVQADDELDSITKKRRSDIYIKEFNTSVKKIAFNSKKSDGFNPQMVVNDEMEAWQGDQGLKQYEVMTSALGARKQPLILSISTAGYINDGIYDELMRRSTSFLKGNSKETRILPFLYMIDNIEAWDDLEELKKSNPNLGVSVSEEFYIEQIEIAKASLSKKVEFLTKYCNICLLYTSPSP
;
A
#
# COMPACT_ATOMS: atom_id res chain seq x y z
N MET A 1 -11.69 10.98 -11.08
CA MET A 1 -12.30 11.30 -12.39
C MET A 1 -12.32 12.79 -12.74
N ASN A 2 -12.41 13.71 -11.78
CA ASN A 2 -12.42 15.16 -12.08
C ASN A 2 -11.13 15.69 -12.73
N GLY A 3 -9.99 15.06 -12.49
CA GLY A 3 -8.70 15.48 -13.07
C GLY A 3 -8.58 15.25 -14.58
N LEU A 4 -9.08 14.13 -15.10
CA LEU A 4 -9.10 13.85 -16.55
C LEU A 4 -10.04 14.80 -17.29
N LYS A 5 -11.15 15.21 -16.65
CA LYS A 5 -12.09 16.20 -17.22
C LYS A 5 -11.50 17.60 -17.29
N SER A 6 -10.49 17.94 -16.48
CA SER A 6 -9.84 19.27 -16.54
C SER A 6 -8.90 19.46 -17.74
N GLY A 7 -8.63 18.39 -18.51
CA GLY A 7 -7.70 18.42 -19.64
C GLY A 7 -6.20 18.53 -19.25
N LYS A 8 -5.89 18.63 -17.95
CA LYS A 8 -4.51 18.70 -17.45
C LYS A 8 -3.84 17.33 -17.41
N TRP A 9 -4.61 16.29 -17.10
CA TRP A 9 -4.16 14.91 -16.95
C TRP A 9 -4.65 14.07 -18.11
N ASP A 10 -3.88 13.07 -18.48
CA ASP A 10 -4.24 12.08 -19.50
C ASP A 10 -3.89 10.69 -19.02
N PHE A 11 -4.51 9.67 -19.62
CA PHE A 11 -4.19 8.29 -19.34
C PHE A 11 -3.22 7.76 -20.41
N ASP A 12 -2.04 7.36 -19.94
CA ASP A 12 -0.97 6.75 -20.73
C ASP A 12 -1.04 5.24 -20.55
N GLU A 13 -1.66 4.56 -21.48
CA GLU A 13 -1.87 3.11 -21.43
C GLU A 13 -0.54 2.35 -21.51
N GLU A 14 0.44 2.85 -22.26
CA GLU A 14 1.75 2.22 -22.39
C GLU A 14 2.48 2.18 -21.03
N LYS A 15 2.49 3.28 -20.30
CA LYS A 15 3.09 3.33 -18.95
C LYS A 15 2.35 2.46 -17.95
N ALA A 16 1.02 2.44 -18.00
CA ALA A 16 0.22 1.55 -17.17
C ALA A 16 0.55 0.08 -17.43
N ASN A 17 0.54 -0.32 -18.70
CA ASN A 17 0.85 -1.68 -19.12
C ASN A 17 2.31 -2.06 -18.84
N LYS A 18 3.25 -1.13 -18.96
CA LYS A 18 4.66 -1.36 -18.59
C LYS A 18 4.80 -1.79 -17.13
N ALA A 19 4.09 -1.11 -16.22
CA ALA A 19 4.13 -1.46 -14.80
C ALA A 19 3.46 -2.81 -14.52
N ILE A 20 2.30 -3.07 -15.11
CA ILE A 20 1.61 -4.36 -15.01
C ILE A 20 2.48 -5.49 -15.54
N ASN A 21 3.04 -5.32 -16.75
CA ASN A 21 3.87 -6.34 -17.41
C ASN A 21 5.14 -6.64 -16.60
N PHE A 22 5.78 -5.61 -16.02
CA PHE A 22 6.92 -5.85 -15.13
C PHE A 22 6.52 -6.73 -13.95
N ILE A 23 5.44 -6.38 -13.26
CA ILE A 23 4.98 -7.15 -12.10
C ILE A 23 4.63 -8.59 -12.49
N GLU A 24 3.92 -8.79 -13.59
CA GLU A 24 3.45 -10.11 -14.02
C GLU A 24 4.55 -10.99 -14.66
N ASN A 25 5.71 -10.43 -15.04
CA ASN A 25 6.78 -11.19 -15.68
C ASN A 25 8.04 -11.33 -14.81
N PHE A 26 8.21 -10.51 -13.77
CA PHE A 26 9.39 -10.54 -12.91
C PHE A 26 9.09 -10.77 -11.43
N CYS A 27 7.87 -10.53 -10.98
CA CYS A 27 7.54 -10.74 -9.58
C CYS A 27 6.93 -12.12 -9.37
N HIS A 28 7.41 -12.82 -8.35
CA HIS A 28 6.97 -14.15 -7.98
C HIS A 28 6.20 -14.13 -6.65
N HIS A 29 5.35 -15.13 -6.45
CA HIS A 29 4.82 -15.41 -5.13
C HIS A 29 5.96 -15.84 -4.20
N SER A 30 5.90 -15.42 -2.94
CA SER A 30 6.94 -15.69 -1.94
C SER A 30 6.49 -16.65 -0.83
N GLU A 31 5.20 -16.97 -0.77
CA GLU A 31 4.63 -17.85 0.24
C GLU A 31 3.68 -18.86 -0.41
N GLY A 32 3.80 -20.12 0.00
CA GLY A 32 2.94 -21.22 -0.46
C GLY A 32 3.17 -21.68 -1.91
N ARG A 33 3.72 -20.83 -2.77
CA ARG A 33 4.05 -21.09 -4.16
C ARG A 33 5.13 -20.10 -4.65
N ASN A 34 5.77 -20.39 -5.78
CA ASN A 34 6.85 -19.56 -6.35
C ASN A 34 6.63 -19.21 -7.83
N ASP A 35 5.42 -19.40 -8.35
CA ASP A 35 5.08 -19.01 -9.71
C ASP A 35 4.95 -17.48 -9.85
N LEU A 36 4.94 -17.00 -11.09
CA LEU A 36 4.79 -15.58 -11.41
C LEU A 36 3.49 -15.01 -10.84
N LEU A 37 3.60 -13.83 -10.25
CA LEU A 37 2.47 -13.09 -9.72
C LEU A 37 1.55 -12.65 -10.88
N LYS A 38 0.29 -13.03 -10.82
CA LYS A 38 -0.74 -12.52 -11.71
C LYS A 38 -1.63 -11.56 -10.93
N LEU A 39 -1.69 -10.33 -11.43
CA LEU A 39 -2.47 -9.28 -10.78
C LEU A 39 -3.97 -9.49 -11.02
N GLU A 40 -4.74 -9.42 -9.96
CA GLU A 40 -6.19 -9.35 -10.03
C GLU A 40 -6.66 -8.01 -10.62
N LEU A 41 -7.88 -7.94 -11.12
CA LEU A 41 -8.39 -6.74 -11.80
C LEU A 41 -8.33 -5.49 -10.91
N TRP A 42 -8.61 -5.62 -9.62
CA TRP A 42 -8.52 -4.52 -8.67
C TRP A 42 -7.08 -4.02 -8.48
N GLN A 43 -6.10 -4.92 -8.49
CA GLN A 43 -4.68 -4.59 -8.43
C GLN A 43 -4.22 -3.92 -9.73
N LYS A 44 -4.65 -4.43 -10.89
CA LYS A 44 -4.39 -3.79 -12.20
C LYS A 44 -4.97 -2.39 -12.26
N ALA A 45 -6.17 -2.18 -11.72
CA ALA A 45 -6.79 -0.86 -11.66
C ALA A 45 -5.95 0.12 -10.81
N ILE A 46 -5.43 -0.33 -9.68
CA ILE A 46 -4.54 0.48 -8.82
C ILE A 46 -3.23 0.82 -9.54
N VAL A 47 -2.55 -0.18 -10.10
CA VAL A 47 -1.27 0.01 -10.83
C VAL A 47 -1.48 0.95 -12.02
N SER A 48 -2.56 0.75 -12.79
CA SER A 48 -2.90 1.62 -13.91
C SER A 48 -3.15 3.06 -13.49
N ALA A 49 -3.86 3.28 -12.39
CA ALA A 49 -4.11 4.63 -11.88
C ALA A 49 -2.83 5.32 -11.38
N ILE A 50 -1.94 4.58 -10.70
CA ILE A 50 -0.66 5.11 -10.20
C ILE A 50 0.24 5.52 -11.36
N PHE A 51 0.45 4.62 -12.34
CA PHE A 51 1.50 4.77 -13.35
C PHE A 51 0.99 5.29 -14.70
N GLY A 52 -0.32 5.22 -14.97
CA GLY A 52 -0.90 5.64 -16.23
C GLY A 52 -1.50 7.04 -16.24
N ILE A 53 -1.84 7.66 -15.08
CA ILE A 53 -2.42 9.01 -15.08
C ILE A 53 -1.30 10.05 -15.00
N MET A 54 -1.08 10.76 -16.10
CA MET A 54 0.08 11.61 -16.34
C MET A 54 -0.31 13.08 -16.60
N ASP A 55 0.54 13.99 -16.15
CA ASP A 55 0.45 15.41 -16.50
C ASP A 55 0.89 15.63 -17.94
N LYS A 56 0.01 16.15 -18.79
CA LYS A 56 0.25 16.33 -20.24
C LYS A 56 1.48 17.20 -20.56
N ARG A 57 1.78 18.16 -19.69
CA ARG A 57 2.86 19.11 -19.92
C ARG A 57 4.22 18.56 -19.50
N THR A 58 4.26 17.83 -18.38
CA THR A 58 5.53 17.36 -17.79
C THR A 58 5.81 15.89 -18.07
N GLY A 59 4.80 15.11 -18.42
CA GLY A 59 4.88 13.66 -18.54
C GLY A 59 5.10 12.94 -17.19
N TYR A 60 4.90 13.64 -16.06
CA TYR A 60 5.04 13.07 -14.72
C TYR A 60 3.71 12.58 -14.17
N ARG A 61 3.77 11.59 -13.26
CA ARG A 61 2.59 11.03 -12.60
C ARG A 61 1.76 12.12 -11.90
N GLN A 62 0.44 11.95 -11.97
CA GLN A 62 -0.46 12.77 -11.19
C GLN A 62 -0.27 12.51 -9.69
N PHE A 63 -0.31 11.25 -9.29
CA PHE A 63 -0.36 10.87 -7.89
C PHE A 63 1.03 10.68 -7.29
N ARG A 64 1.20 11.19 -6.07
CA ARG A 64 2.43 11.08 -5.26
C ARG A 64 2.17 10.43 -3.91
N GLU A 65 0.92 10.40 -3.48
CA GLU A 65 0.45 9.70 -2.30
C GLU A 65 -0.62 8.71 -2.72
N VAL A 66 -0.46 7.45 -2.37
CA VAL A 66 -1.44 6.38 -2.60
C VAL A 66 -1.79 5.79 -1.24
N PHE A 67 -3.08 5.72 -0.94
CA PHE A 67 -3.56 5.14 0.30
C PHE A 67 -4.54 4.00 -0.01
N ILE A 68 -4.16 2.78 0.39
CA ILE A 68 -4.92 1.57 0.13
C ILE A 68 -5.37 0.97 1.45
N VAL A 69 -6.67 0.90 1.65
CA VAL A 69 -7.29 0.19 2.77
C VAL A 69 -8.01 -1.03 2.20
N VAL A 70 -7.53 -2.20 2.54
CA VAL A 70 -8.14 -3.48 2.12
C VAL A 70 -7.99 -4.50 3.24
N ALA A 71 -8.97 -5.38 3.41
CA ALA A 71 -9.03 -6.31 4.52
C ALA A 71 -7.83 -7.26 4.59
N ARG A 72 -7.66 -7.94 5.71
CA ARG A 72 -6.60 -8.96 5.90
C ARG A 72 -6.70 -10.06 4.84
N LYS A 73 -5.53 -10.68 4.52
CA LYS A 73 -5.42 -11.82 3.60
C LYS A 73 -5.66 -11.51 2.11
N ASN A 74 -5.73 -10.22 1.74
CA ASN A 74 -5.85 -9.78 0.35
C ASN A 74 -4.49 -9.53 -0.35
N GLY A 75 -3.37 -10.05 0.16
CA GLY A 75 -2.06 -9.99 -0.48
C GLY A 75 -1.39 -8.60 -0.48
N LYS A 76 -1.74 -7.71 0.47
CA LYS A 76 -1.22 -6.33 0.56
C LYS A 76 0.30 -6.24 0.51
N THR A 77 0.98 -7.03 1.34
CA THR A 77 2.43 -6.97 1.54
C THR A 77 3.18 -7.31 0.25
N LEU A 78 2.82 -8.42 -0.41
CA LEU A 78 3.40 -8.82 -1.68
C LEU A 78 3.10 -7.80 -2.78
N PHE A 79 1.88 -7.28 -2.84
CA PHE A 79 1.48 -6.27 -3.81
C PHE A 79 2.28 -4.96 -3.65
N ALA A 80 2.48 -4.49 -2.41
CA ALA A 80 3.31 -3.32 -2.14
C ALA A 80 4.79 -3.57 -2.48
N ALA A 81 5.31 -4.77 -2.20
CA ALA A 81 6.66 -5.17 -2.56
C ALA A 81 6.86 -5.20 -4.09
N ALA A 82 5.86 -5.69 -4.85
CA ALA A 82 5.90 -5.72 -6.31
C ALA A 82 5.87 -4.31 -6.93
N ILE A 83 5.06 -3.40 -6.40
CA ILE A 83 5.08 -1.98 -6.80
C ILE A 83 6.44 -1.36 -6.48
N ALA A 84 7.01 -1.67 -5.31
CA ALA A 84 8.33 -1.18 -4.93
C ALA A 84 9.44 -1.73 -5.84
N ALA A 85 9.32 -2.98 -6.30
CA ALA A 85 10.24 -3.55 -7.28
C ALA A 85 10.18 -2.78 -8.61
N TYR A 86 9.00 -2.53 -9.15
CA TYR A 86 8.86 -1.71 -10.34
C TYR A 86 9.49 -0.31 -10.19
N MET A 87 9.26 0.34 -9.05
CA MET A 87 9.85 1.65 -8.74
C MET A 87 11.38 1.60 -8.58
N ALA A 88 11.92 0.50 -8.09
CA ALA A 88 13.36 0.35 -7.86
C ALA A 88 14.14 0.02 -9.13
N TYR A 89 13.56 -0.77 -10.04
CA TYR A 89 14.24 -1.29 -11.23
C TYR A 89 13.90 -0.52 -12.50
N ILE A 90 12.70 0.00 -12.64
CA ILE A 90 12.20 0.53 -13.92
C ILE A 90 11.87 2.02 -13.86
N ASP A 91 11.06 2.45 -12.88
CA ASP A 91 10.50 3.81 -12.83
C ASP A 91 11.35 4.77 -11.98
N GLY A 92 12.34 4.26 -11.25
CA GLY A 92 13.19 5.05 -10.36
C GLY A 92 14.16 5.96 -11.13
N GLU A 93 14.46 7.11 -10.51
CA GLU A 93 15.54 7.98 -10.95
C GLU A 93 16.88 7.40 -10.51
N TYR A 94 17.97 7.66 -11.26
CA TYR A 94 19.30 7.22 -10.87
C TYR A 94 19.64 7.66 -9.44
N GLY A 95 20.19 6.75 -8.65
CA GLY A 95 20.42 6.96 -7.21
C GLY A 95 19.14 6.96 -6.38
N ALA A 96 18.11 6.25 -6.83
CA ALA A 96 16.83 6.13 -6.12
C ALA A 96 17.02 5.51 -4.73
N LYS A 97 16.16 5.94 -3.80
CA LYS A 97 16.09 5.34 -2.46
C LYS A 97 14.67 4.91 -2.19
N VAL A 98 14.50 3.62 -1.92
CA VAL A 98 13.22 3.02 -1.53
C VAL A 98 13.28 2.70 -0.04
N TYR A 99 12.25 3.12 0.70
CA TYR A 99 12.16 2.91 2.13
C TYR A 99 10.91 2.13 2.49
N PHE A 100 11.06 1.08 3.29
CA PHE A 100 9.97 0.38 3.95
C PHE A 100 9.91 0.84 5.40
N LEU A 101 8.80 1.44 5.79
CA LEU A 101 8.59 2.04 7.11
C LEU A 101 7.50 1.32 7.87
N ALA A 102 7.77 1.08 9.15
CA ALA A 102 6.78 0.66 10.12
C ALA A 102 7.16 1.16 11.53
N PRO A 103 6.22 1.14 12.50
CA PRO A 103 6.53 1.53 13.88
C PRO A 103 7.66 0.70 14.50
N LYS A 104 7.70 -0.59 14.17
CA LYS A 104 8.75 -1.52 14.61
C LYS A 104 9.50 -2.07 13.40
N LEU A 105 10.79 -2.37 13.59
CA LEU A 105 11.63 -2.89 12.52
C LEU A 105 11.13 -4.23 11.99
N ASP A 106 10.67 -5.11 12.87
CA ASP A 106 10.14 -6.44 12.51
C ASP A 106 8.91 -6.37 11.60
N GLN A 107 8.11 -5.29 11.72
CA GLN A 107 6.99 -5.04 10.81
C GLN A 107 7.48 -4.55 9.43
N ALA A 108 8.49 -3.67 9.41
CA ALA A 108 9.10 -3.23 8.16
C ALA A 108 9.81 -4.38 7.42
N ASP A 109 10.23 -5.42 8.16
CA ASP A 109 10.85 -6.61 7.59
C ASP A 109 9.90 -7.38 6.68
N LEU A 110 8.62 -7.42 6.95
CA LEU A 110 7.65 -8.18 6.15
C LEU A 110 7.65 -7.75 4.67
N VAL A 111 7.52 -6.45 4.40
CA VAL A 111 7.53 -5.95 3.02
C VAL A 111 8.95 -5.98 2.43
N TYR A 112 9.98 -5.71 3.25
CA TYR A 112 11.38 -5.76 2.82
C TYR A 112 11.81 -7.17 2.41
N ASP A 113 11.41 -8.18 3.18
CA ASP A 113 11.73 -9.57 2.88
C ASP A 113 10.91 -10.07 1.68
N ALA A 114 9.63 -9.69 1.56
CA ALA A 114 8.85 -9.96 0.35
C ALA A 114 9.50 -9.35 -0.90
N PHE A 115 9.99 -8.11 -0.83
CA PHE A 115 10.76 -7.48 -1.91
C PHE A 115 12.02 -8.28 -2.25
N TYR A 116 12.78 -8.71 -1.24
CA TYR A 116 14.00 -9.46 -1.48
C TYR A 116 13.73 -10.85 -2.05
N GLN A 117 12.64 -11.50 -1.64
CA GLN A 117 12.21 -12.79 -2.20
C GLN A 117 11.80 -12.67 -3.67
N ILE A 118 11.11 -11.58 -4.06
CA ILE A 118 10.85 -11.26 -5.47
C ILE A 118 12.17 -11.20 -6.26
N VAL A 119 13.16 -10.48 -5.73
CA VAL A 119 14.47 -10.34 -6.39
C VAL A 119 15.16 -11.67 -6.55
N GLN A 120 15.20 -12.50 -5.49
CA GLN A 120 15.87 -13.80 -5.51
C GLN A 120 15.19 -14.85 -6.41
N ALA A 121 13.91 -14.69 -6.68
CA ALA A 121 13.15 -15.62 -7.51
C ALA A 121 13.34 -15.39 -9.00
N ASP A 122 13.90 -14.27 -9.40
CA ASP A 122 14.15 -13.90 -10.80
C ASP A 122 15.64 -13.71 -11.07
N ASP A 123 16.21 -14.48 -12.01
CA ASP A 123 17.64 -14.49 -12.31
C ASP A 123 18.15 -13.14 -12.83
N GLU A 124 17.36 -12.39 -13.59
CA GLU A 124 17.75 -11.09 -14.12
C GLU A 124 17.83 -10.06 -12.99
N LEU A 125 16.84 -10.00 -12.12
CA LEU A 125 16.83 -9.09 -10.97
C LEU A 125 17.93 -9.44 -9.97
N ASP A 126 18.14 -10.72 -9.67
CA ASP A 126 19.18 -11.16 -8.73
C ASP A 126 20.59 -10.84 -9.25
N SER A 127 20.86 -11.03 -10.54
CA SER A 127 22.18 -10.80 -11.15
C SER A 127 22.72 -9.37 -11.00
N ILE A 128 21.84 -8.37 -11.01
CA ILE A 128 22.18 -6.95 -10.86
C ILE A 128 22.05 -6.42 -9.43
N THR A 129 21.60 -7.27 -8.50
CA THR A 129 21.28 -6.89 -7.12
C THR A 129 22.28 -7.48 -6.14
N LYS A 130 22.57 -6.75 -5.06
CA LYS A 130 23.42 -7.19 -3.97
C LYS A 130 22.79 -6.90 -2.63
N LYS A 131 22.47 -7.92 -1.84
CA LYS A 131 22.12 -7.75 -0.43
C LYS A 131 23.36 -7.36 0.37
N ARG A 132 23.31 -6.18 1.00
CA ARG A 132 24.36 -5.69 1.89
C ARG A 132 23.85 -5.72 3.34
N ARG A 133 24.73 -5.47 4.30
CA ARG A 133 24.34 -5.47 5.73
C ARG A 133 23.20 -4.48 6.05
N SER A 134 23.15 -3.34 5.37
CA SER A 134 22.22 -2.24 5.71
C SER A 134 21.14 -2.01 4.66
N ASP A 135 21.23 -2.63 3.49
CA ASP A 135 20.30 -2.41 2.38
C ASP A 135 20.39 -3.51 1.31
N ILE A 136 19.42 -3.50 0.40
CA ILE A 136 19.51 -4.18 -0.89
C ILE A 136 19.95 -3.11 -1.90
N TYR A 137 20.98 -3.40 -2.67
CA TYR A 137 21.61 -2.45 -3.60
C TYR A 137 21.55 -2.95 -5.04
N ILE A 138 20.94 -2.14 -5.90
CA ILE A 138 20.85 -2.41 -7.34
C ILE A 138 21.95 -1.60 -8.02
N LYS A 139 22.97 -2.29 -8.53
CA LYS A 139 24.23 -1.68 -9.00
C LYS A 139 24.01 -0.77 -10.20
N GLU A 140 23.24 -1.24 -11.17
CA GLU A 140 23.06 -0.59 -12.46
C GLU A 140 22.45 0.81 -12.33
N PHE A 141 21.50 0.97 -11.42
CA PHE A 141 20.78 2.23 -11.18
C PHE A 141 21.27 3.00 -9.96
N ASN A 142 22.28 2.50 -9.25
CA ASN A 142 22.72 3.05 -7.96
C ASN A 142 21.57 3.18 -6.95
N THR A 143 20.59 2.29 -7.04
CA THR A 143 19.39 2.31 -6.18
C THR A 143 19.66 1.57 -4.87
N SER A 144 19.15 2.09 -3.76
CA SER A 144 19.20 1.41 -2.46
C SER A 144 17.81 1.25 -1.86
N VAL A 145 17.53 0.04 -1.37
CA VAL A 145 16.27 -0.32 -0.72
C VAL A 145 16.54 -0.61 0.75
N LYS A 146 15.86 0.08 1.66
CA LYS A 146 16.11 0.02 3.11
C LYS A 146 14.82 -0.14 3.89
N LYS A 147 14.91 -0.85 5.01
CA LYS A 147 13.89 -0.87 6.06
C LYS A 147 14.25 0.14 7.15
N ILE A 148 13.25 0.84 7.67
CA ILE A 148 13.41 1.89 8.68
C ILE A 148 12.30 1.74 9.73
N ALA A 149 12.69 1.65 11.00
CA ALA A 149 11.76 1.86 12.11
C ALA A 149 11.70 3.34 12.47
N PHE A 150 10.64 3.75 13.15
CA PHE A 150 10.50 5.12 13.62
C PHE A 150 11.66 5.52 14.51
N ASN A 151 12.35 6.59 14.15
CA ASN A 151 13.39 7.16 14.96
C ASN A 151 13.48 8.67 14.71
N SER A 152 12.89 9.44 15.60
CA SER A 152 12.82 10.90 15.51
C SER A 152 14.18 11.61 15.50
N LYS A 153 15.27 10.95 15.88
CA LYS A 153 16.61 11.54 15.96
C LYS A 153 17.43 11.49 14.66
N LYS A 154 16.96 10.80 13.62
CA LYS A 154 17.65 10.62 12.34
C LYS A 154 16.84 11.13 11.15
N SER A 155 16.05 12.17 11.33
CA SER A 155 15.10 12.65 10.32
C SER A 155 15.74 13.45 9.18
N ASP A 156 17.00 13.88 9.32
CA ASP A 156 17.66 14.71 8.32
C ASP A 156 18.38 13.86 7.26
N GLY A 157 18.20 14.21 6.00
CA GLY A 157 18.92 13.62 4.87
C GLY A 157 18.19 12.50 4.10
N PHE A 158 16.89 12.30 4.33
CA PHE A 158 16.10 11.42 3.47
C PHE A 158 15.90 12.07 2.09
N ASN A 159 15.96 11.25 1.06
CA ASN A 159 15.69 11.62 -0.34
C ASN A 159 14.97 10.46 -1.04
N PRO A 160 13.73 10.17 -0.63
CA PRO A 160 13.02 9.01 -1.11
C PRO A 160 12.55 9.16 -2.55
N GLN A 161 12.77 8.14 -3.36
CA GLN A 161 12.05 7.91 -4.60
C GLN A 161 10.72 7.20 -4.30
N MET A 162 10.74 6.28 -3.34
CA MET A 162 9.55 5.60 -2.86
C MET A 162 9.61 5.37 -1.36
N VAL A 163 8.46 5.51 -0.72
CA VAL A 163 8.22 5.13 0.66
C VAL A 163 7.02 4.19 0.69
N VAL A 164 7.18 3.04 1.30
CA VAL A 164 6.08 2.13 1.60
C VAL A 164 5.85 2.16 3.11
N ASN A 165 4.66 2.56 3.48
CA ASN A 165 4.19 2.56 4.86
C ASN A 165 3.21 1.41 5.04
N ASP A 166 3.54 0.42 5.85
CA ASP A 166 2.67 -0.71 6.15
C ASP A 166 1.99 -0.55 7.51
N GLU A 167 0.83 -1.19 7.64
CA GLU A 167 0.03 -1.22 8.86
C GLU A 167 -0.22 0.17 9.46
N MET A 168 -0.71 1.13 8.64
CA MET A 168 -0.92 2.52 9.06
C MET A 168 -1.83 2.65 10.28
N GLU A 169 -2.73 1.71 10.51
CA GLU A 169 -3.60 1.68 11.71
C GLU A 169 -2.81 1.49 13.01
N ALA A 170 -1.60 0.95 12.93
CA ALA A 170 -0.71 0.79 14.08
C ALA A 170 0.16 2.04 14.35
N TRP A 171 0.12 3.05 13.48
CA TRP A 171 0.91 4.27 13.60
C TRP A 171 0.22 5.27 14.54
N GLN A 172 0.37 5.06 15.84
CA GLN A 172 -0.37 5.80 16.85
C GLN A 172 0.29 7.12 17.24
N GLY A 173 -0.56 8.10 17.59
CA GLY A 173 -0.18 9.37 18.19
C GLY A 173 0.71 10.26 17.32
N ASP A 174 1.29 11.26 17.93
CA ASP A 174 2.13 12.29 17.29
C ASP A 174 3.38 11.74 16.61
N GLN A 175 3.89 10.59 17.06
CA GLN A 175 5.10 10.00 16.48
C GLN A 175 4.84 9.48 15.06
N GLY A 176 3.70 8.85 14.82
CA GLY A 176 3.30 8.39 13.49
C GLY A 176 3.09 9.57 12.53
N LEU A 177 2.38 10.61 13.00
CA LEU A 177 2.18 11.85 12.24
C LEU A 177 3.51 12.51 11.83
N LYS A 178 4.40 12.73 12.79
CA LYS A 178 5.71 13.33 12.54
C LYS A 178 6.57 12.53 11.57
N GLN A 179 6.56 11.20 11.70
CA GLN A 179 7.33 10.34 10.78
C GLN A 179 6.79 10.42 9.36
N TYR A 180 5.47 10.44 9.20
CA TYR A 180 4.84 10.62 7.89
C TYR A 180 5.18 11.97 7.27
N GLU A 181 5.08 13.06 8.04
CA GLU A 181 5.41 14.43 7.62
C GLU A 181 6.87 14.55 7.18
N VAL A 182 7.81 13.94 7.92
CA VAL A 182 9.24 13.91 7.57
C VAL A 182 9.43 13.26 6.19
N MET A 183 8.81 12.11 5.94
CA MET A 183 8.93 11.44 4.66
C MET A 183 8.25 12.20 3.52
N THR A 184 7.08 12.78 3.77
CA THR A 184 6.35 13.59 2.79
C THR A 184 7.14 14.85 2.41
N SER A 185 7.73 15.53 3.38
CA SER A 185 8.55 16.72 3.13
C SER A 185 9.83 16.42 2.35
N ALA A 186 10.39 15.21 2.54
CA ALA A 186 11.61 14.77 1.86
C ALA A 186 11.40 14.42 0.37
N LEU A 187 10.15 14.32 -0.12
CA LEU A 187 9.86 14.02 -1.53
C LEU A 187 10.27 15.13 -2.51
N GLY A 188 10.50 16.34 -2.03
CA GLY A 188 10.68 17.54 -2.86
C GLY A 188 11.86 17.49 -3.82
N ALA A 189 12.87 16.67 -3.55
CA ALA A 189 14.08 16.56 -4.37
C ALA A 189 13.92 15.61 -5.59
N ARG A 190 12.82 14.86 -5.69
CA ARG A 190 12.56 13.90 -6.76
C ARG A 190 11.46 14.39 -7.71
N LYS A 191 11.58 14.04 -8.98
CA LYS A 191 10.58 14.43 -10.01
C LYS A 191 9.28 13.65 -9.86
N GLN A 192 9.39 12.34 -9.64
CA GLN A 192 8.27 11.41 -9.57
C GLN A 192 8.32 10.49 -8.34
N PRO A 193 8.41 11.06 -7.12
CA PRO A 193 8.40 10.25 -5.91
C PRO A 193 7.01 9.65 -5.65
N LEU A 194 6.96 8.59 -4.84
CA LEU A 194 5.73 7.92 -4.47
C LEU A 194 5.74 7.54 -2.99
N ILE A 195 4.70 7.90 -2.26
CA ILE A 195 4.35 7.30 -0.97
C ILE A 195 3.20 6.32 -1.20
N LEU A 196 3.42 5.08 -0.84
CA LEU A 196 2.40 4.03 -0.82
C LEU A 196 2.12 3.65 0.62
N SER A 197 0.96 4.01 1.11
CA SER A 197 0.47 3.64 2.45
C SER A 197 -0.57 2.55 2.32
N ILE A 198 -0.35 1.42 3.00
CA ILE A 198 -1.25 0.26 2.98
C ILE A 198 -1.70 -0.07 4.39
N SER A 199 -2.96 -0.47 4.55
CA SER A 199 -3.53 -0.78 5.85
C SER A 199 -4.77 -1.66 5.76
N THR A 200 -5.11 -2.28 6.89
CA THR A 200 -6.49 -2.63 7.23
C THR A 200 -7.12 -1.49 8.02
N ALA A 201 -8.41 -1.56 8.30
CA ALA A 201 -9.01 -0.69 9.29
C ALA A 201 -8.48 -1.01 10.70
N GLY A 202 -8.49 -0.02 11.55
CA GLY A 202 -8.11 -0.07 12.95
C GLY A 202 -9.13 0.60 13.85
N TYR A 203 -8.71 0.93 15.08
CA TYR A 203 -9.47 1.76 15.97
C TYR A 203 -9.13 3.23 15.73
N ILE A 204 -10.12 4.10 15.88
CA ILE A 204 -9.92 5.55 15.81
C ILE A 204 -9.03 5.98 16.97
N ASN A 205 -7.92 6.64 16.67
CA ASN A 205 -6.90 7.03 17.65
C ASN A 205 -6.29 8.42 17.39
N ASP A 206 -6.93 9.20 16.50
CA ASP A 206 -6.47 10.53 16.05
C ASP A 206 -5.04 10.53 15.49
N GLY A 207 -4.61 9.39 14.92
CA GLY A 207 -3.32 9.23 14.28
C GLY A 207 -3.32 9.54 12.80
N ILE A 208 -2.18 9.22 12.14
CA ILE A 208 -2.01 9.43 10.69
C ILE A 208 -3.01 8.63 9.86
N TYR A 209 -3.44 7.45 10.31
CA TYR A 209 -4.46 6.65 9.64
C TYR A 209 -5.78 7.42 9.52
N ASP A 210 -6.25 8.02 10.62
CA ASP A 210 -7.50 8.78 10.65
C ASP A 210 -7.42 10.05 9.78
N GLU A 211 -6.24 10.70 9.78
CA GLU A 211 -5.96 11.84 8.90
C GLU A 211 -6.06 11.44 7.42
N LEU A 212 -5.41 10.32 7.03
CA LEU A 212 -5.46 9.82 5.66
C LEU A 212 -6.88 9.38 5.27
N MET A 213 -7.63 8.76 6.16
CA MET A 213 -9.04 8.41 5.93
C MET A 213 -9.90 9.66 5.69
N ARG A 214 -9.72 10.70 6.51
CA ARG A 214 -10.45 11.97 6.38
C ARG A 214 -10.11 12.69 5.05
N ARG A 215 -8.82 12.79 4.69
CA ARG A 215 -8.36 13.37 3.42
C ARG A 215 -8.91 12.57 2.23
N SER A 216 -8.81 11.24 2.29
CA SER A 216 -9.29 10.32 1.26
C SER A 216 -10.79 10.44 1.04
N THR A 217 -11.57 10.43 2.10
CA THR A 217 -13.03 10.59 2.03
C THR A 217 -13.43 11.96 1.46
N SER A 218 -12.75 13.03 1.87
CA SER A 218 -12.96 14.37 1.33
C SER A 218 -12.64 14.43 -0.18
N PHE A 219 -11.55 13.80 -0.61
CA PHE A 219 -11.16 13.71 -2.02
C PHE A 219 -12.20 12.93 -2.84
N LEU A 220 -12.61 11.74 -2.39
CA LEU A 220 -13.59 10.91 -3.10
C LEU A 220 -14.96 11.57 -3.21
N LYS A 221 -15.37 12.34 -2.20
CA LYS A 221 -16.62 13.14 -2.22
C LYS A 221 -16.50 14.42 -3.07
N GLY A 222 -15.33 14.73 -3.61
CA GLY A 222 -15.11 15.95 -4.39
C GLY A 222 -15.03 17.24 -3.56
N ASN A 223 -14.88 17.13 -2.25
CA ASN A 223 -14.79 18.28 -1.31
C ASN A 223 -13.37 18.79 -1.12
N SER A 224 -12.36 18.09 -1.65
CA SER A 224 -10.96 18.46 -1.52
C SER A 224 -10.42 19.08 -2.81
N LYS A 225 -9.52 20.07 -2.66
CA LYS A 225 -8.72 20.63 -3.75
C LYS A 225 -7.41 19.84 -3.99
N GLU A 226 -7.13 18.84 -3.18
CA GLU A 226 -5.97 17.97 -3.37
C GLU A 226 -6.06 17.24 -4.71
N THR A 227 -4.94 17.12 -5.40
CA THR A 227 -4.87 16.45 -6.71
C THR A 227 -3.79 15.37 -6.75
N ARG A 228 -3.06 15.18 -5.66
CA ARG A 228 -1.89 14.29 -5.59
C ARG A 228 -2.11 13.04 -4.76
N ILE A 229 -3.22 12.95 -4.02
CA ILE A 229 -3.62 11.77 -3.28
C ILE A 229 -4.49 10.85 -4.15
N LEU A 230 -4.27 9.55 -4.05
CA LEU A 230 -5.03 8.49 -4.73
C LEU A 230 -5.49 7.46 -3.69
N PRO A 231 -6.71 7.56 -3.21
CA PRO A 231 -7.24 6.61 -2.24
C PRO A 231 -7.96 5.43 -2.92
N PHE A 232 -7.77 4.23 -2.35
CA PHE A 232 -8.55 3.02 -2.61
C PHE A 232 -9.02 2.46 -1.28
N LEU A 233 -10.31 2.61 -1.00
CA LEU A 233 -10.92 2.24 0.28
C LEU A 233 -11.87 1.06 0.05
N TYR A 234 -11.37 -0.16 0.27
CA TYR A 234 -12.15 -1.40 0.18
C TYR A 234 -12.74 -1.70 1.55
N MET A 235 -14.01 -1.41 1.72
CA MET A 235 -14.77 -1.63 2.95
C MET A 235 -16.21 -2.00 2.60
N ILE A 236 -16.93 -2.59 3.55
CA ILE A 236 -18.36 -2.84 3.37
C ILE A 236 -19.14 -1.52 3.39
N ASP A 237 -20.24 -1.46 2.64
CA ASP A 237 -21.12 -0.28 2.60
C ASP A 237 -22.20 -0.33 3.69
N ASN A 238 -22.69 -1.53 3.99
CA ASN A 238 -23.78 -1.75 4.94
C ASN A 238 -23.30 -2.57 6.14
N ILE A 239 -23.17 -1.92 7.30
CA ILE A 239 -22.72 -2.58 8.53
C ILE A 239 -23.72 -3.63 9.04
N GLU A 240 -25.00 -3.50 8.73
CA GLU A 240 -26.02 -4.47 9.16
C GLU A 240 -25.91 -5.79 8.37
N ALA A 241 -25.28 -5.75 7.20
CA ALA A 241 -25.02 -6.92 6.35
C ALA A 241 -23.58 -7.46 6.51
N TRP A 242 -22.94 -7.23 7.67
CA TRP A 242 -21.57 -7.60 7.94
C TRP A 242 -21.26 -9.10 7.78
N ASP A 243 -22.26 -9.95 7.87
CA ASP A 243 -22.21 -11.41 7.76
C ASP A 243 -22.66 -11.94 6.38
N ASP A 244 -22.90 -11.05 5.42
CA ASP A 244 -23.21 -11.39 4.03
C ASP A 244 -21.92 -11.46 3.20
N LEU A 245 -21.68 -12.60 2.53
CA LEU A 245 -20.50 -12.80 1.69
C LEU A 245 -20.44 -11.83 0.49
N GLU A 246 -21.57 -11.46 -0.10
CA GLU A 246 -21.59 -10.48 -1.21
C GLU A 246 -21.19 -9.07 -0.73
N GLU A 247 -21.59 -8.69 0.49
CA GLU A 247 -21.15 -7.45 1.09
C GLU A 247 -19.65 -7.49 1.43
N LEU A 248 -19.16 -8.65 1.94
CA LEU A 248 -17.74 -8.85 2.26
C LEU A 248 -16.82 -8.78 1.04
N LYS A 249 -17.27 -9.09 -0.17
CA LYS A 249 -16.47 -8.93 -1.40
C LYS A 249 -16.03 -7.47 -1.61
N LYS A 250 -16.75 -6.48 -1.12
CA LYS A 250 -16.39 -5.07 -1.22
C LYS A 250 -15.15 -4.72 -0.41
N SER A 251 -14.96 -5.34 0.74
CA SER A 251 -13.76 -5.18 1.57
C SER A 251 -12.67 -6.20 1.26
N ASN A 252 -13.03 -7.33 0.61
CA ASN A 252 -12.17 -8.46 0.31
C ASN A 252 -12.20 -8.81 -1.19
N PRO A 253 -11.56 -8.01 -2.04
CA PRO A 253 -11.58 -8.23 -3.49
C PRO A 253 -10.92 -9.54 -3.93
N ASN A 254 -10.16 -10.21 -3.04
CA ASN A 254 -9.56 -11.53 -3.26
C ASN A 254 -10.34 -12.67 -2.59
N LEU A 255 -11.58 -12.44 -2.16
CA LEU A 255 -12.46 -13.49 -1.65
C LEU A 255 -12.74 -14.49 -2.77
N GLY A 256 -12.52 -15.78 -2.50
CA GLY A 256 -12.57 -16.86 -3.50
C GLY A 256 -11.30 -17.02 -4.34
N VAL A 257 -10.30 -16.11 -4.20
CA VAL A 257 -8.99 -16.19 -4.89
C VAL A 257 -7.88 -16.58 -3.93
N SER A 258 -7.53 -15.71 -2.97
CA SER A 258 -6.49 -15.98 -1.96
C SER A 258 -7.05 -16.50 -0.64
N VAL A 259 -8.34 -16.33 -0.39
CA VAL A 259 -9.05 -16.83 0.80
C VAL A 259 -10.37 -17.46 0.36
N SER A 260 -10.64 -18.69 0.83
CA SER A 260 -11.86 -19.40 0.49
C SER A 260 -13.10 -18.78 1.15
N GLU A 261 -14.26 -19.01 0.56
CA GLU A 261 -15.55 -18.61 1.16
C GLU A 261 -15.79 -19.33 2.48
N GLU A 262 -15.40 -20.62 2.58
CA GLU A 262 -15.52 -21.40 3.81
C GLU A 262 -14.82 -20.74 4.99
N PHE A 263 -13.60 -20.19 4.78
CA PHE A 263 -12.89 -19.48 5.83
C PHE A 263 -13.72 -18.31 6.38
N TYR A 264 -14.36 -17.54 5.50
CA TYR A 264 -15.18 -16.39 5.96
C TYR A 264 -16.44 -16.86 6.66
N ILE A 265 -17.10 -17.93 6.19
CA ILE A 265 -18.26 -18.51 6.87
C ILE A 265 -17.90 -18.94 8.29
N GLU A 266 -16.77 -19.61 8.50
CA GLU A 266 -16.28 -19.99 9.81
C GLU A 266 -16.01 -18.77 10.71
N GLN A 267 -15.37 -17.73 10.17
CA GLN A 267 -15.08 -16.52 10.93
C GLN A 267 -16.36 -15.74 11.29
N ILE A 268 -17.37 -15.74 10.45
CA ILE A 268 -18.69 -15.16 10.71
C ILE A 268 -19.35 -15.90 11.89
N GLU A 269 -19.37 -17.23 11.89
CA GLU A 269 -19.97 -18.01 12.99
C GLU A 269 -19.22 -17.76 14.33
N ILE A 270 -17.90 -17.65 14.32
CA ILE A 270 -17.12 -17.27 15.49
C ILE A 270 -17.49 -15.85 15.96
N ALA A 271 -17.66 -14.92 15.02
CA ALA A 271 -18.02 -13.53 15.33
C ALA A 271 -19.45 -13.40 15.90
N LYS A 272 -20.39 -14.25 15.43
CA LYS A 272 -21.76 -14.30 16.00
C LYS A 272 -21.78 -14.79 17.44
N ALA A 273 -20.85 -15.68 17.80
CA ALA A 273 -20.79 -16.25 19.15
C ALA A 273 -20.17 -15.33 20.21
N SER A 274 -19.44 -14.27 19.83
CA SER A 274 -18.69 -13.43 20.76
C SER A 274 -18.59 -11.99 20.29
N LEU A 275 -18.98 -11.04 21.16
CA LEU A 275 -18.93 -9.61 20.88
C LEU A 275 -17.49 -9.16 20.53
N SER A 276 -16.48 -9.62 21.27
CA SER A 276 -15.08 -9.27 21.00
C SER A 276 -14.62 -9.78 19.63
N LYS A 277 -15.06 -10.98 19.24
CA LYS A 277 -14.77 -11.55 17.92
C LYS A 277 -15.52 -10.83 16.80
N LYS A 278 -16.74 -10.38 17.04
CA LYS A 278 -17.47 -9.53 16.12
C LYS A 278 -16.75 -8.21 15.88
N VAL A 279 -16.26 -7.55 16.93
CA VAL A 279 -15.45 -6.32 16.83
C VAL A 279 -14.18 -6.54 16.01
N GLU A 280 -13.47 -7.65 16.26
CA GLU A 280 -12.29 -8.04 15.49
C GLU A 280 -12.63 -8.28 14.01
N PHE A 281 -13.72 -9.01 13.74
CA PHE A 281 -14.20 -9.30 12.40
C PHE A 281 -14.55 -8.03 11.62
N LEU A 282 -15.35 -7.14 12.23
CA LEU A 282 -15.71 -5.85 11.64
C LEU A 282 -14.50 -5.00 11.28
N THR A 283 -13.49 -4.99 12.14
CA THR A 283 -12.28 -4.22 11.91
C THR A 283 -11.39 -4.85 10.82
N LYS A 284 -11.14 -6.17 10.91
CA LYS A 284 -10.08 -6.82 10.12
C LYS A 284 -10.56 -7.42 8.79
N TYR A 285 -11.85 -7.73 8.68
CA TYR A 285 -12.44 -8.32 7.46
C TYR A 285 -13.48 -7.43 6.78
N CYS A 286 -14.20 -6.60 7.55
CA CYS A 286 -15.14 -5.63 6.96
C CYS A 286 -14.50 -4.26 6.72
N ASN A 287 -13.30 -4.02 7.26
CA ASN A 287 -12.60 -2.73 7.23
C ASN A 287 -13.40 -1.56 7.81
N ILE A 288 -14.14 -1.79 8.89
CA ILE A 288 -14.87 -0.76 9.61
C ILE A 288 -13.99 -0.20 10.72
N CYS A 289 -13.78 1.12 10.70
CA CYS A 289 -13.15 1.83 11.82
C CYS A 289 -14.12 1.92 12.98
N LEU A 290 -13.72 1.41 14.13
CA LEU A 290 -14.53 1.43 15.34
C LEU A 290 -13.94 2.40 16.37
N LEU A 291 -14.82 3.08 17.11
CA LEU A 291 -14.41 3.81 18.31
C LEU A 291 -13.95 2.78 19.36
N TYR A 292 -12.77 2.99 19.93
CA TYR A 292 -12.33 2.21 21.09
C TYR A 292 -13.15 2.64 22.31
N THR A 293 -14.31 2.03 22.50
CA THR A 293 -15.02 2.09 23.77
C THR A 293 -14.45 0.97 24.62
N SER A 294 -13.64 1.29 25.65
CA SER A 294 -13.32 0.33 26.69
C SER A 294 -14.63 -0.34 27.13
N PRO A 295 -14.72 -1.67 27.20
CA PRO A 295 -15.81 -2.26 27.94
C PRO A 295 -15.73 -1.69 29.35
N SER A 296 -16.73 -0.94 29.75
CA SER A 296 -16.88 -0.52 31.14
C SER A 296 -16.89 -1.78 32.03
N PRO A 297 -16.16 -1.80 33.14
CA PRO A 297 -16.09 -2.96 34.02
C PRO A 297 -17.45 -3.37 34.56
#